data_26ddf4584b3a50101194f384dd841803
#
_entry.id   26ddf4584b3a50101194f384dd841803
#
_cell.length_a   1.000
_cell.length_b   1.000
_cell.length_c   1.000
_cell.angle_alpha   90.00
_cell.angle_beta   90.00
_cell.angle_gamma   90.00
#
_symmetry.space_group_name_H-M   'P 1'
#
loop_
_entity.id
_entity.type
_entity.pdbx_description
1 polymer ?
#
loop_
_entity_poly.entity_id
_entity_poly.type
_entity_poly.pdbx_seq_one_letter_code
_entity_poly.pdbx_strand_id
1 'polypeptide(L)'
;MQQDSKQIIKGLPRRIALMLLDCGLIVLCYWLAVMLRFDSGDAYKRVLTIRAMAPMLAYVLPIYMIVFWFGGLYEIMWEYAGMRDLARLTCLSGLATGIIMLFDLFYHSRPISGAVLIFGAVFNTAAIAGVRFLWRFSRTLHDACVNKPEDDTPLLIVGAGNAGAWAVNLCKNKNQSFGNPVCLVDDDLTKKGLRVQGVPVR
;
A
#
# COMPACT_ATOMS: atom_id res chain seq x y z
N MET A 1 19.48 -25.70 6.33
CA MET A 1 19.46 -25.44 4.89
C MET A 1 18.21 -25.94 4.16
N GLN A 2 17.59 -27.08 4.53
CA GLN A 2 16.38 -27.58 3.82
C GLN A 2 15.06 -26.91 4.25
N GLN A 3 15.01 -26.28 5.41
CA GLN A 3 13.83 -25.62 5.95
C GLN A 3 13.63 -24.20 5.37
N ASP A 4 14.74 -23.50 5.08
CA ASP A 4 14.71 -22.17 4.45
C ASP A 4 14.21 -22.20 3.00
N SER A 5 14.58 -23.24 2.24
CA SER A 5 14.13 -23.42 0.85
C SER A 5 12.61 -23.58 0.72
N LYS A 6 11.95 -24.24 1.68
CA LYS A 6 10.50 -24.45 1.66
C LYS A 6 9.71 -23.18 2.02
N GLN A 7 10.27 -22.28 2.84
CA GLN A 7 9.64 -20.99 3.14
C GLN A 7 9.77 -20.00 1.98
N ILE A 8 10.90 -20.01 1.27
CA ILE A 8 11.13 -19.19 0.09
C ILE A 8 10.14 -19.55 -1.03
N ILE A 9 9.88 -20.83 -1.24
CA ILE A 9 8.95 -21.32 -2.28
C ILE A 9 7.50 -20.94 -1.97
N LYS A 10 7.06 -20.88 -0.71
CA LYS A 10 5.69 -20.46 -0.35
C LYS A 10 5.42 -18.97 -0.56
N GLY A 11 6.44 -18.11 -0.53
CA GLY A 11 6.31 -16.68 -0.79
C GLY A 11 6.37 -16.29 -2.29
N LEU A 12 6.90 -17.17 -3.14
CA LEU A 12 7.12 -16.91 -4.55
C LEU A 12 5.83 -16.60 -5.34
N PRO A 13 4.74 -17.40 -5.21
CA PRO A 13 3.50 -17.14 -5.96
C PRO A 13 2.87 -15.80 -5.58
N ARG A 14 2.96 -15.38 -4.31
CA ARG A 14 2.47 -14.09 -3.86
C ARG A 14 3.27 -12.93 -4.47
N ARG A 15 4.59 -13.03 -4.52
CA ARG A 15 5.45 -12.00 -5.13
C ARG A 15 5.16 -11.85 -6.62
N ILE A 16 5.03 -12.98 -7.34
CA ILE A 16 4.69 -12.98 -8.78
C ILE A 16 3.32 -12.35 -9.01
N ALA A 17 2.31 -12.70 -8.21
CA ALA A 17 0.97 -12.12 -8.32
C ALA A 17 0.99 -10.59 -8.11
N LEU A 18 1.75 -10.08 -7.13
CA LEU A 18 1.91 -8.64 -6.91
C LEU A 18 2.64 -7.96 -8.07
N MET A 19 3.68 -8.60 -8.63
CA MET A 19 4.38 -8.07 -9.80
C MET A 19 3.47 -7.98 -11.03
N LEU A 20 2.66 -9.00 -11.29
CA LEU A 20 1.69 -8.99 -12.39
C LEU A 20 0.62 -7.92 -12.20
N LEU A 21 0.13 -7.74 -10.97
CA LEU A 21 -0.80 -6.68 -10.63
C LEU A 21 -0.18 -5.30 -10.86
N ASP A 22 1.04 -5.07 -10.38
CA ASP A 22 1.76 -3.80 -10.57
C ASP A 22 2.01 -3.53 -12.06
N CYS A 23 2.38 -4.55 -12.86
CA CYS A 23 2.50 -4.42 -14.33
C CYS A 23 1.18 -3.97 -14.96
N GLY A 24 0.06 -4.59 -14.60
CA GLY A 24 -1.27 -4.22 -15.09
C GLY A 24 -1.65 -2.78 -14.72
N LEU A 25 -1.35 -2.37 -13.47
CA LEU A 25 -1.60 -1.00 -13.00
C LEU A 25 -0.74 0.02 -13.75
N ILE A 26 0.54 -0.26 -13.98
CA ILE A 26 1.43 0.62 -14.75
C ILE A 26 0.86 0.84 -16.16
N VAL A 27 0.50 -0.24 -16.86
CA VAL A 27 -0.08 -0.13 -18.22
C VAL A 27 -1.35 0.71 -18.21
N LEU A 28 -2.25 0.44 -17.26
CA LEU A 28 -3.53 1.16 -17.11
C LEU A 28 -3.30 2.65 -16.83
N CYS A 29 -2.40 2.99 -15.90
CA CYS A 29 -2.13 4.37 -15.50
C CYS A 29 -1.49 5.18 -16.63
N TYR A 30 -0.55 4.61 -17.36
CA TYR A 30 0.03 5.29 -18.52
C TYR A 30 -0.97 5.44 -19.66
N TRP A 31 -1.84 4.44 -19.89
CA TRP A 31 -2.94 4.56 -20.84
C TRP A 31 -3.89 5.69 -20.44
N LEU A 32 -4.27 5.77 -19.16
CA LEU A 32 -5.12 6.83 -18.63
C LEU A 32 -4.45 8.21 -18.76
N ALA A 33 -3.14 8.30 -18.48
CA ALA A 33 -2.38 9.54 -18.64
C ALA A 33 -2.39 10.05 -20.08
N VAL A 34 -2.31 9.16 -21.08
CA VAL A 34 -2.45 9.52 -22.50
C VAL A 34 -3.87 10.01 -22.80
N MET A 35 -4.89 9.33 -22.30
CA MET A 35 -6.29 9.74 -22.52
C MET A 35 -6.58 11.11 -21.93
N LEU A 36 -6.07 11.42 -20.76
CA LEU A 36 -6.27 12.71 -20.10
C LEU A 36 -5.44 13.84 -20.73
N ARG A 37 -4.30 13.51 -21.33
CA ARG A 37 -3.43 14.54 -21.96
C ARG A 37 -3.97 15.04 -23.27
N PHE A 38 -4.67 14.20 -24.04
CA PHE A 38 -5.18 14.54 -25.36
C PHE A 38 -6.69 14.63 -25.32
N ASP A 39 -7.20 15.83 -25.46
CA ASP A 39 -8.63 16.12 -25.59
C ASP A 39 -9.17 15.64 -26.95
N SER A 40 -10.49 15.58 -27.08
CA SER A 40 -11.22 15.07 -28.25
C SER A 40 -10.84 15.76 -29.57
N GLY A 41 -10.27 16.97 -29.51
CA GLY A 41 -9.81 17.73 -30.71
C GLY A 41 -8.52 17.18 -31.34
N ASP A 42 -7.70 16.46 -30.62
CA ASP A 42 -6.37 16.00 -31.05
C ASP A 42 -6.33 14.47 -31.35
N ALA A 43 -7.36 13.93 -31.98
CA ALA A 43 -7.50 12.50 -32.26
C ALA A 43 -6.26 11.89 -32.98
N TYR A 44 -5.64 12.63 -33.91
CA TYR A 44 -4.44 12.18 -34.60
C TYR A 44 -3.24 11.99 -33.65
N LYS A 45 -2.99 12.99 -32.78
CA LYS A 45 -1.91 12.91 -31.79
C LYS A 45 -2.15 11.80 -30.80
N ARG A 46 -3.41 11.59 -30.38
CA ARG A 46 -3.80 10.48 -29.50
C ARG A 46 -3.44 9.13 -30.12
N VAL A 47 -3.84 8.88 -31.36
CA VAL A 47 -3.55 7.60 -32.05
C VAL A 47 -2.04 7.40 -32.21
N LEU A 48 -1.29 8.46 -32.57
CA LEU A 48 0.16 8.39 -32.69
C LEU A 48 0.81 8.05 -31.34
N THR A 49 0.36 8.67 -30.26
CA THR A 49 0.89 8.41 -28.90
C THR A 49 0.55 7.02 -28.42
N ILE A 50 -0.66 6.51 -28.70
CA ILE A 50 -1.03 5.12 -28.36
C ILE A 50 -0.13 4.12 -29.10
N ARG A 51 0.18 4.37 -30.38
CA ARG A 51 1.13 3.51 -31.12
C ARG A 51 2.54 3.55 -30.54
N ALA A 52 2.95 4.72 -30.01
CA ALA A 52 4.24 4.88 -29.35
C ALA A 52 4.27 4.28 -27.92
N MET A 53 3.12 3.94 -27.33
CA MET A 53 3.06 3.32 -25.99
C MET A 53 3.68 1.94 -25.95
N ALA A 54 3.52 1.11 -26.98
CA ALA A 54 4.06 -0.25 -26.97
C ALA A 54 5.60 -0.27 -26.80
N PRO A 55 6.40 0.45 -27.62
CA PRO A 55 7.85 0.52 -27.42
C PRO A 55 8.22 1.23 -26.10
N MET A 56 7.42 2.22 -25.64
CA MET A 56 7.64 2.88 -24.35
C MET A 56 7.46 1.89 -23.19
N LEU A 57 6.37 1.15 -23.15
CA LEU A 57 6.11 0.17 -22.10
C LEU A 57 7.17 -0.91 -22.04
N ALA A 58 7.82 -1.24 -23.18
CA ALA A 58 8.89 -2.22 -23.24
C ALA A 58 10.11 -1.84 -22.38
N TYR A 59 10.38 -0.54 -22.16
CA TYR A 59 11.44 -0.12 -21.23
C TYR A 59 10.92 0.39 -19.89
N VAL A 60 9.72 0.97 -19.84
CA VAL A 60 9.11 1.47 -18.60
C VAL A 60 8.84 0.33 -17.63
N LEU A 61 8.20 -0.76 -18.08
CA LEU A 61 7.87 -1.89 -17.23
C LEU A 61 9.11 -2.53 -16.57
N PRO A 62 10.17 -2.92 -17.31
CA PRO A 62 11.34 -3.51 -16.65
C PRO A 62 12.05 -2.55 -15.71
N ILE A 63 12.13 -1.24 -16.02
CA ILE A 63 12.74 -0.26 -15.12
C ILE A 63 11.98 -0.20 -13.80
N TYR A 64 10.64 -0.07 -13.81
CA TYR A 64 9.83 -0.10 -12.58
C TYR A 64 9.99 -1.41 -11.82
N MET A 65 9.95 -2.55 -12.52
CA MET A 65 10.08 -3.87 -11.89
C MET A 65 11.43 -4.04 -11.21
N ILE A 66 12.52 -3.64 -11.88
CA ILE A 66 13.87 -3.69 -11.33
C ILE A 66 13.99 -2.80 -10.11
N VAL A 67 13.55 -1.52 -10.19
CA VAL A 67 13.62 -0.58 -9.08
C VAL A 67 12.79 -1.06 -7.89
N PHE A 68 11.60 -1.60 -8.10
CA PHE A 68 10.74 -2.13 -7.04
C PHE A 68 11.30 -3.41 -6.43
N TRP A 69 11.92 -4.27 -7.24
CA TRP A 69 12.58 -5.48 -6.77
C TRP A 69 13.77 -5.16 -5.87
N PHE A 70 14.73 -4.38 -6.36
CA PHE A 70 15.89 -3.96 -5.56
C PHE A 70 15.49 -3.07 -4.38
N GLY A 71 14.43 -2.29 -4.52
CA GLY A 71 13.84 -1.53 -3.44
C GLY A 71 13.17 -2.40 -2.35
N GLY A 72 13.07 -3.73 -2.52
CA GLY A 72 12.46 -4.64 -1.55
C GLY A 72 10.96 -4.44 -1.35
N LEU A 73 10.26 -3.83 -2.33
CA LEU A 73 8.83 -3.53 -2.22
C LEU A 73 7.95 -4.78 -2.14
N TYR A 74 8.41 -5.89 -2.71
CA TYR A 74 7.72 -7.18 -2.71
C TYR A 74 8.00 -8.04 -1.47
N GLU A 75 8.88 -7.56 -0.57
CA GLU A 75 9.19 -8.23 0.71
C GLU A 75 8.38 -7.67 1.87
N ILE A 76 7.75 -6.50 1.66
CA ILE A 76 6.96 -5.83 2.68
C ILE A 76 5.66 -6.61 2.93
N MET A 77 5.38 -6.88 4.19
CA MET A 77 4.07 -7.38 4.61
C MET A 77 3.08 -6.21 4.65
N TRP A 78 2.34 -6.01 3.56
CA TRP A 78 1.42 -4.88 3.40
C TRP A 78 0.28 -4.85 4.42
N GLU A 79 0.07 -5.92 5.13
CA GLU A 79 -0.87 -6.01 6.25
C GLU A 79 -0.49 -5.05 7.40
N TYR A 80 0.80 -4.86 7.60
CA TYR A 80 1.36 -3.98 8.65
C TYR A 80 2.01 -2.71 8.09
N ALA A 81 1.88 -2.45 6.79
CA ALA A 81 2.52 -1.33 6.15
C ALA A 81 2.10 0.01 6.77
N GLY A 82 3.09 0.83 7.09
CA GLY A 82 2.91 2.14 7.70
C GLY A 82 3.24 3.29 6.75
N MET A 83 3.29 4.50 7.30
CA MET A 83 3.67 5.72 6.55
C MET A 83 5.07 5.61 5.92
N ARG A 84 5.98 4.88 6.56
CA ARG A 84 7.35 4.66 6.03
C ARG A 84 7.34 3.86 4.74
N ASP A 85 6.46 2.86 4.63
CA ASP A 85 6.35 2.02 3.44
C ASP A 85 5.71 2.78 2.28
N LEU A 86 4.76 3.67 2.58
CA LEU A 86 4.19 4.59 1.60
C LEU A 86 5.25 5.58 1.08
N ALA A 87 6.04 6.18 1.97
CA ALA A 87 7.14 7.05 1.59
C ALA A 87 8.17 6.30 0.73
N ARG A 88 8.51 5.05 1.09
CA ARG A 88 9.40 4.19 0.31
C ARG A 88 8.86 3.93 -1.10
N LEU A 89 7.57 3.59 -1.21
CA LEU A 89 6.91 3.41 -2.51
C LEU A 89 7.01 4.68 -3.36
N THR A 90 6.71 5.85 -2.78
CA THR A 90 6.77 7.14 -3.47
C THR A 90 8.18 7.47 -3.94
N CYS A 91 9.20 7.26 -3.09
CA CYS A 91 10.60 7.48 -3.45
C CYS A 91 11.05 6.53 -4.57
N LEU A 92 10.71 5.25 -4.51
CA LEU A 92 11.07 4.28 -5.56
C LEU A 92 10.35 4.57 -6.89
N SER A 93 9.09 4.98 -6.85
CA SER A 93 8.35 5.43 -8.04
C SER A 93 8.98 6.68 -8.65
N GLY A 94 9.37 7.65 -7.81
CA GLY A 94 10.09 8.84 -8.27
C GLY A 94 11.44 8.52 -8.89
N LEU A 95 12.21 7.62 -8.27
CA LEU A 95 13.48 7.14 -8.80
C LEU A 95 13.33 6.45 -10.16
N ALA A 96 12.37 5.53 -10.28
CA ALA A 96 12.07 4.85 -11.54
C ALA A 96 11.70 5.85 -12.65
N THR A 97 10.84 6.81 -12.33
CA THR A 97 10.43 7.86 -13.26
C THR A 97 11.62 8.74 -13.67
N GLY A 98 12.49 9.11 -12.73
CA GLY A 98 13.71 9.85 -13.01
C GLY A 98 14.63 9.12 -13.97
N ILE A 99 14.83 7.80 -13.77
CA ILE A 99 15.62 6.95 -14.69
C ILE A 99 14.97 6.91 -16.08
N ILE A 100 13.65 6.77 -16.16
CA ILE A 100 12.92 6.74 -17.45
C ILE A 100 13.08 8.09 -18.18
N MET A 101 12.93 9.21 -17.47
CA MET A 101 13.12 10.56 -18.05
C MET A 101 14.55 10.76 -18.56
N LEU A 102 15.53 10.28 -17.82
CA LEU A 102 16.93 10.35 -18.20
C LEU A 102 17.18 9.51 -19.46
N PHE A 103 16.64 8.30 -19.50
CA PHE A 103 16.73 7.41 -20.66
C PHE A 103 16.10 8.04 -21.90
N ASP A 104 14.90 8.64 -21.76
CA ASP A 104 14.19 9.32 -22.84
C ASP A 104 14.96 10.56 -23.36
N LEU A 105 15.68 11.26 -22.47
CA LEU A 105 16.52 12.39 -22.84
C LEU A 105 17.73 11.96 -23.68
N PHE A 106 18.38 10.84 -23.34
CA PHE A 106 19.56 10.34 -24.05
C PHE A 106 19.22 9.65 -25.37
N TYR A 107 18.07 9.01 -25.47
CA TYR A 107 17.71 8.20 -26.63
C TYR A 107 17.20 9.04 -27.84
N HIS A 108 17.20 10.36 -27.75
CA HIS A 108 16.93 11.34 -28.83
C HIS A 108 15.62 11.18 -29.61
N SER A 109 14.83 10.17 -29.34
CA SER A 109 13.53 9.91 -29.96
C SER A 109 12.45 10.17 -28.92
N ARG A 110 12.08 11.44 -28.70
CA ARG A 110 10.99 11.81 -27.79
C ARG A 110 9.62 11.46 -28.41
N PRO A 111 9.19 10.18 -28.40
CA PRO A 111 7.89 9.81 -28.94
C PRO A 111 6.75 10.27 -28.04
N ILE A 112 7.05 10.60 -26.77
CA ILE A 112 6.06 10.88 -25.76
C ILE A 112 6.37 12.17 -25.01
N SER A 113 5.31 12.95 -24.75
CA SER A 113 5.42 14.18 -23.97
C SER A 113 5.83 13.88 -22.52
N GLY A 114 6.81 14.62 -21.98
CA GLY A 114 7.23 14.51 -20.57
C GLY A 114 6.07 14.64 -19.57
N ALA A 115 5.01 15.37 -19.96
CA ALA A 115 3.78 15.45 -19.15
C ALA A 115 3.10 14.08 -18.99
N VAL A 116 3.08 13.24 -20.03
CA VAL A 116 2.50 11.87 -19.93
C VAL A 116 3.33 11.01 -18.96
N LEU A 117 4.65 11.16 -18.97
CA LEU A 117 5.53 10.44 -18.02
C LEU A 117 5.24 10.86 -16.59
N ILE A 118 5.10 12.17 -16.32
CA ILE A 118 4.81 12.68 -14.97
C ILE A 118 3.41 12.26 -14.51
N PHE A 119 2.37 12.46 -15.32
CA PHE A 119 1.01 12.03 -14.97
C PHE A 119 0.92 10.52 -14.79
N GLY A 120 1.56 9.76 -15.67
CA GLY A 120 1.64 8.29 -15.55
C GLY A 120 2.29 7.87 -14.23
N ALA A 121 3.38 8.51 -13.84
CA ALA A 121 4.06 8.24 -12.57
C ALA A 121 3.19 8.57 -11.34
N VAL A 122 2.52 9.72 -11.34
CA VAL A 122 1.62 10.12 -10.25
C VAL A 122 0.45 9.14 -10.12
N PHE A 123 -0.22 8.84 -11.23
CA PHE A 123 -1.33 7.88 -11.23
C PHE A 123 -0.88 6.48 -10.83
N ASN A 124 0.27 6.03 -11.32
CA ASN A 124 0.83 4.74 -10.96
C ASN A 124 1.12 4.64 -9.46
N THR A 125 1.79 5.64 -8.88
CA THR A 125 2.07 5.69 -7.45
C THR A 125 0.78 5.68 -6.63
N ALA A 126 -0.20 6.50 -7.02
CA ALA A 126 -1.50 6.57 -6.36
C ALA A 126 -2.29 5.26 -6.49
N ALA A 127 -2.28 4.62 -7.66
CA ALA A 127 -2.99 3.36 -7.90
C ALA A 127 -2.38 2.21 -7.10
N ILE A 128 -1.05 2.06 -7.12
CA ILE A 128 -0.37 1.01 -6.35
C ILE A 128 -0.59 1.21 -4.85
N ALA A 129 -0.45 2.44 -4.34
CA ALA A 129 -0.72 2.76 -2.95
C ALA A 129 -2.19 2.49 -2.60
N GLY A 130 -3.12 2.93 -3.45
CA GLY A 130 -4.55 2.76 -3.27
C GLY A 130 -4.98 1.30 -3.22
N VAL A 131 -4.54 0.48 -4.16
CA VAL A 131 -4.87 -0.97 -4.18
C VAL A 131 -4.35 -1.67 -2.92
N ARG A 132 -3.13 -1.35 -2.50
CA ARG A 132 -2.53 -1.94 -1.29
C ARG A 132 -3.23 -1.48 -0.02
N PHE A 133 -3.63 -0.19 0.03
CA PHE A 133 -4.41 0.34 1.15
C PHE A 133 -5.82 -0.23 1.21
N LEU A 134 -6.51 -0.34 0.06
CA LEU A 134 -7.85 -0.94 -0.03
C LEU A 134 -7.84 -2.42 0.40
N TRP A 135 -6.83 -3.17 0.01
CA TRP A 135 -6.66 -4.56 0.48
C TRP A 135 -6.53 -4.64 1.99
N ARG A 136 -5.71 -3.78 2.59
CA ARG A 136 -5.56 -3.70 4.05
C ARG A 136 -6.89 -3.33 4.72
N PHE A 137 -7.55 -2.29 4.20
CA PHE A 137 -8.81 -1.78 4.76
C PHE A 137 -9.95 -2.81 4.66
N SER A 138 -10.09 -3.48 3.51
CA SER A 138 -11.10 -4.54 3.33
C SER A 138 -10.89 -5.70 4.30
N ARG A 139 -9.65 -6.09 4.56
CA ARG A 139 -9.33 -7.14 5.52
C ARG A 139 -9.66 -6.72 6.95
N THR A 140 -9.29 -5.49 7.33
CA THR A 140 -9.63 -4.94 8.64
C THR A 140 -11.14 -4.87 8.86
N LEU A 141 -11.91 -4.48 7.82
CA LEU A 141 -13.38 -4.47 7.88
C LEU A 141 -13.94 -5.90 7.96
N HIS A 142 -13.44 -6.82 7.13
CA HIS A 142 -13.87 -8.22 7.16
C HIS A 142 -13.62 -8.84 8.54
N ASP A 143 -12.44 -8.63 9.11
CA ASP A 143 -12.11 -9.08 10.45
C ASP A 143 -13.03 -8.41 11.49
N ALA A 144 -13.43 -7.17 11.31
CA ALA A 144 -14.38 -6.48 12.17
C ALA A 144 -15.81 -7.04 12.10
N CYS A 145 -16.24 -7.53 10.94
CA CYS A 145 -17.59 -8.06 10.74
C CYS A 145 -17.72 -9.54 11.11
N VAL A 146 -16.69 -10.36 10.84
CA VAL A 146 -16.75 -11.82 10.99
C VAL A 146 -16.48 -12.28 12.42
N ASN A 147 -15.64 -11.55 13.14
CA ASN A 147 -15.27 -11.94 14.50
C ASN A 147 -16.05 -11.10 15.52
N LYS A 148 -17.29 -11.41 15.81
CA LYS A 148 -17.87 -11.04 17.11
C LYS A 148 -17.06 -11.73 18.21
N PRO A 149 -16.67 -11.04 19.29
CA PRO A 149 -16.03 -11.70 20.42
C PRO A 149 -17.00 -12.75 20.96
N GLU A 150 -16.59 -14.00 20.93
CA GLU A 150 -17.38 -15.14 21.44
C GLU A 150 -17.42 -15.14 22.96
N ASP A 151 -16.53 -14.37 23.60
CA ASP A 151 -16.42 -14.18 25.05
C ASP A 151 -16.76 -12.72 25.41
N ASP A 152 -18.00 -12.54 25.86
CA ASP A 152 -18.54 -11.24 26.30
C ASP A 152 -18.28 -11.01 27.80
N THR A 153 -17.28 -11.71 28.39
CA THR A 153 -16.89 -11.50 29.78
C THR A 153 -16.37 -10.08 29.99
N PRO A 154 -17.05 -9.28 30.86
CA PRO A 154 -16.61 -7.91 31.09
C PRO A 154 -15.28 -7.88 31.84
N LEU A 155 -14.30 -7.19 31.27
CA LEU A 155 -12.97 -7.01 31.84
C LEU A 155 -12.78 -5.61 32.39
N LEU A 156 -12.22 -5.55 33.59
CA LEU A 156 -11.72 -4.32 34.20
C LEU A 156 -10.20 -4.33 34.10
N ILE A 157 -9.63 -3.26 33.53
CA ILE A 157 -8.18 -3.10 33.38
C ILE A 157 -7.69 -2.11 34.42
N VAL A 158 -6.70 -2.48 35.20
CA VAL A 158 -6.06 -1.62 36.20
C VAL A 158 -4.83 -0.96 35.57
N GLY A 159 -4.86 0.39 35.57
CA GLY A 159 -3.84 1.24 34.95
C GLY A 159 -4.26 1.76 33.57
N ALA A 160 -4.35 3.10 33.42
CA ALA A 160 -4.67 3.79 32.16
C ALA A 160 -3.41 4.42 31.51
N GLY A 161 -2.23 3.82 31.72
CA GLY A 161 -0.98 4.18 31.06
C GLY A 161 -0.76 3.42 29.77
N ASN A 162 0.48 3.41 29.27
CA ASN A 162 0.86 2.70 28.05
C ASN A 162 0.56 1.20 28.13
N ALA A 163 0.78 0.57 29.30
CA ALA A 163 0.47 -0.85 29.51
C ALA A 163 -1.05 -1.12 29.45
N GLY A 164 -1.87 -0.24 30.03
CA GLY A 164 -3.33 -0.34 29.94
C GLY A 164 -3.85 -0.15 28.52
N ALA A 165 -3.31 0.82 27.79
CA ALA A 165 -3.63 1.02 26.38
C ALA A 165 -3.25 -0.22 25.51
N TRP A 166 -2.11 -0.83 25.81
CA TRP A 166 -1.69 -2.07 25.17
C TRP A 166 -2.60 -3.26 25.52
N ALA A 167 -3.00 -3.38 26.80
CA ALA A 167 -3.94 -4.41 27.24
C ALA A 167 -5.32 -4.26 26.58
N VAL A 168 -5.85 -3.03 26.45
CA VAL A 168 -7.08 -2.76 25.68
C VAL A 168 -6.93 -3.19 24.23
N ASN A 169 -5.76 -2.92 23.62
CA ASN A 169 -5.47 -3.37 22.26
C ASN A 169 -5.46 -4.90 22.15
N LEU A 170 -4.87 -5.60 23.11
CA LEU A 170 -4.87 -7.07 23.14
C LEU A 170 -6.28 -7.64 23.26
N CYS A 171 -7.11 -7.10 24.16
CA CYS A 171 -8.50 -7.53 24.32
C CYS A 171 -9.34 -7.26 23.06
N LYS A 172 -9.06 -6.15 22.36
CA LYS A 172 -9.69 -5.84 21.07
C LYS A 172 -9.13 -6.61 19.90
N ASN A 173 -7.92 -7.15 20.04
CA ASN A 173 -7.27 -7.93 19.00
C ASN A 173 -7.74 -9.39 19.08
N LYS A 174 -8.52 -9.79 18.14
CA LYS A 174 -9.42 -10.93 18.06
C LYS A 174 -8.79 -12.33 18.09
N ASN A 175 -7.47 -12.43 18.06
CA ASN A 175 -6.76 -13.72 18.15
C ASN A 175 -6.53 -14.19 19.59
N GLN A 176 -6.88 -13.36 20.59
CA GLN A 176 -6.74 -13.71 22.00
C GLN A 176 -7.98 -13.19 22.73
N SER A 177 -9.01 -14.03 22.91
CA SER A 177 -10.22 -13.72 23.65
C SER A 177 -9.93 -13.61 25.15
N PHE A 178 -9.49 -12.44 25.60
CA PHE A 178 -9.36 -12.17 27.03
C PHE A 178 -10.64 -11.56 27.64
N GLY A 179 -11.68 -11.35 26.83
CA GLY A 179 -12.93 -10.69 27.24
C GLY A 179 -13.07 -9.26 26.75
N ASN A 180 -14.19 -8.60 27.07
CA ASN A 180 -14.55 -7.27 26.60
C ASN A 180 -14.15 -6.19 27.64
N PRO A 181 -13.20 -5.29 27.37
CA PRO A 181 -12.79 -4.24 28.29
C PRO A 181 -13.90 -3.20 28.47
N VAL A 182 -14.53 -3.15 29.64
CA VAL A 182 -15.65 -2.25 29.96
C VAL A 182 -15.16 -0.93 30.54
N CYS A 183 -14.13 -0.95 31.40
CA CYS A 183 -13.54 0.26 31.97
C CYS A 183 -12.07 0.05 32.36
N LEU A 184 -11.33 1.17 32.45
CA LEU A 184 -10.01 1.23 33.08
C LEU A 184 -10.13 1.96 34.42
N VAL A 185 -9.29 1.57 35.38
CA VAL A 185 -9.15 2.27 36.66
C VAL A 185 -7.70 2.71 36.80
N ASP A 186 -7.47 3.96 37.15
CA ASP A 186 -6.13 4.54 37.37
C ASP A 186 -6.12 5.34 38.65
N ASP A 187 -5.01 5.37 39.35
CA ASP A 187 -4.81 6.18 40.58
C ASP A 187 -4.58 7.67 40.27
N ASP A 188 -4.24 7.99 39.03
CA ASP A 188 -4.07 9.38 38.57
C ASP A 188 -5.42 10.02 38.23
N LEU A 189 -5.89 10.88 39.15
CA LEU A 189 -7.15 11.60 39.04
C LEU A 189 -7.24 12.48 37.77
N THR A 190 -6.13 12.87 37.17
CA THR A 190 -6.14 13.68 35.93
C THR A 190 -6.67 12.90 34.73
N LYS A 191 -6.63 11.57 34.78
CA LYS A 191 -7.09 10.68 33.71
C LYS A 191 -8.57 10.31 33.86
N LYS A 192 -9.19 10.61 34.99
CA LYS A 192 -10.59 10.29 35.25
C LYS A 192 -11.51 10.98 34.25
N GLY A 193 -12.40 10.20 33.63
CA GLY A 193 -13.32 10.69 32.60
C GLY A 193 -12.74 10.71 31.18
N LEU A 194 -11.43 10.44 30.99
CA LEU A 194 -10.84 10.26 29.68
C LEU A 194 -11.21 8.88 29.10
N ARG A 195 -10.93 8.70 27.80
CA ARG A 195 -11.11 7.41 27.12
C ARG A 195 -9.79 6.96 26.52
N VAL A 196 -9.40 5.73 26.82
CA VAL A 196 -8.25 5.07 26.18
C VAL A 196 -8.80 4.09 25.16
N GLN A 197 -8.56 4.37 23.87
CA GLN A 197 -9.07 3.57 22.75
C GLN A 197 -10.59 3.28 22.81
N GLY A 198 -11.37 4.27 23.27
CA GLY A 198 -12.82 4.17 23.38
C GLY A 198 -13.35 3.58 24.69
N VAL A 199 -12.47 3.02 25.56
CA VAL A 199 -12.84 2.50 26.88
C VAL A 199 -12.71 3.63 27.93
N PRO A 200 -13.72 3.87 28.77
CA PRO A 200 -13.68 4.96 29.76
C PRO A 200 -12.75 4.65 30.92
N VAL A 201 -12.03 5.68 31.42
CA VAL A 201 -11.26 5.65 32.66
C VAL A 201 -12.16 6.14 33.80
N ARG A 202 -12.29 5.37 34.86
CA ARG A 202 -13.10 5.68 36.03
C ARG A 202 -12.29 5.83 37.30
#